data_ef908fd30f8d0000ce7d80f9fac0eb7b
#
_entry.id   ef908fd30f8d0000ce7d80f9fac0eb7b
#
_cell.length_a   1.000
_cell.length_b   1.000
_cell.length_c   1.000
_cell.angle_alpha   90.00
_cell.angle_beta   90.00
_cell.angle_gamma   90.00
#
_symmetry.space_group_name_H-M   'P 1'
#
loop_
_entity.id
_entity.type
_entity.pdbx_description
1 polymer ?
#
loop_
_entity_poly.entity_id
_entity_poly.type
_entity_poly.pdbx_seq_one_letter_code
_entity_poly.pdbx_strand_id
1 'polypeptide(L)'
;MPLTLSTGKHDMTLDPVWTNAAGMLGFSNEARDLVDLSRLGAMVTNPVSLAPRSPARGPRMLEFPGGFLLHTGHPNPGLTEVLRRHRRRWARMPCPVIVHLLAQTPEEVGRMAERLEAVEEVAAIELGLGETDPQTVAAMVTAAGASQRPIIAHLPLGSGAQLAQAAARAGAAAIALGAPRGALPDPGGAIVHGRLYGHAMLPTALQAVTQLARLVDCPLIAGGGITSRQAAEAMLAAGAAAIQFDSVLWTEPEAVLESPTA
;
A
#
# COMPACT_ATOMS: atom_id res chain seq x y z
N MET A 1 -1.58 19.14 6.45
CA MET A 1 -0.26 19.23 7.12
C MET A 1 0.56 18.01 6.71
N PRO A 2 1.89 18.13 6.54
CA PRO A 2 2.76 16.97 6.26
C PRO A 2 2.63 15.89 7.34
N LEU A 3 2.81 14.62 6.98
CA LEU A 3 2.87 13.49 7.90
C LEU A 3 4.30 12.98 7.97
N THR A 4 4.90 12.99 9.17
CA THR A 4 6.22 12.39 9.40
C THR A 4 6.10 11.04 10.10
N LEU A 5 6.72 10.02 9.52
CA LEU A 5 6.87 8.68 10.09
C LEU A 5 8.32 8.52 10.54
N SER A 6 8.53 8.16 11.81
CA SER A 6 9.86 8.09 12.42
C SER A 6 10.15 6.73 13.03
N THR A 7 11.44 6.34 13.03
CA THR A 7 11.94 5.16 13.75
C THR A 7 13.01 5.50 14.78
N GLY A 8 13.36 6.75 14.95
CA GLY A 8 14.52 7.19 15.74
C GLY A 8 15.85 7.16 14.98
N LYS A 9 15.96 6.40 13.87
CA LYS A 9 17.15 6.43 12.98
C LYS A 9 16.83 7.05 11.61
N HIS A 10 15.66 6.77 11.08
CA HIS A 10 15.20 7.29 9.79
C HIS A 10 13.82 7.90 9.93
N ASP A 11 13.65 9.05 9.31
CA ASP A 11 12.39 9.74 9.19
C ASP A 11 11.97 9.80 7.72
N MET A 12 10.67 9.68 7.47
CA MET A 12 10.06 9.91 6.17
C MET A 12 8.92 10.88 6.32
N THR A 13 8.90 11.94 5.53
CA THR A 13 7.81 12.90 5.48
C THR A 13 7.02 12.75 4.20
N LEU A 14 5.70 12.63 4.34
CA LEU A 14 4.74 12.69 3.25
C LEU A 14 4.23 14.13 3.12
N ASP A 15 4.60 14.80 2.03
CA ASP A 15 4.13 16.13 1.66
C ASP A 15 4.05 16.23 0.13
N PRO A 16 2.83 16.23 -0.44
CA PRO A 16 1.52 16.11 0.21
C PRO A 16 1.27 14.73 0.84
N VAL A 17 0.19 14.61 1.61
CA VAL A 17 -0.19 13.36 2.29
C VAL A 17 -0.87 12.34 1.35
N TRP A 18 -0.50 12.36 0.07
CA TRP A 18 -1.03 11.51 -0.99
C TRP A 18 0.01 10.51 -1.47
N THR A 19 -0.35 9.26 -1.58
CA THR A 19 0.48 8.20 -2.18
C THR A 19 -0.35 7.37 -3.14
N ASN A 20 0.28 6.57 -3.99
CA ASN A 20 -0.40 5.49 -4.70
C ASN A 20 -0.48 4.25 -3.81
N ALA A 21 -1.52 3.43 -4.01
CA ALA A 21 -1.55 2.08 -3.46
C ALA A 21 -0.56 1.17 -4.20
N ALA A 22 -0.01 0.18 -3.50
CA ALA A 22 0.89 -0.80 -4.08
C ALA A 22 0.29 -1.51 -5.30
N GLY A 23 1.07 -1.65 -6.36
CA GLY A 23 0.61 -2.30 -7.60
C GLY A 23 0.02 -1.38 -8.65
N MET A 24 -0.09 -0.06 -8.38
CA MET A 24 -0.74 0.89 -9.29
C MET A 24 0.21 1.51 -10.31
N LEU A 25 1.44 1.88 -9.92
CA LEU A 25 2.32 2.73 -10.74
C LEU A 25 3.66 2.08 -11.15
N GLY A 26 3.85 0.78 -10.89
CA GLY A 26 5.11 0.11 -11.24
C GLY A 26 6.13 0.09 -10.11
N PHE A 27 7.41 -0.05 -10.46
CA PHE A 27 8.52 -0.11 -9.50
C PHE A 27 9.30 1.20 -9.40
N SER A 28 9.13 2.10 -10.37
CA SER A 28 9.77 3.42 -10.41
C SER A 28 8.93 4.40 -11.25
N ASN A 29 9.42 4.80 -12.42
CA ASN A 29 8.80 5.82 -13.26
C ASN A 29 8.05 5.25 -14.48
N GLU A 30 7.58 4.01 -14.41
CA GLU A 30 6.88 3.36 -15.51
C GLU A 30 5.55 4.05 -15.86
N ALA A 31 4.88 4.65 -14.88
CA ALA A 31 3.60 5.35 -15.05
C ALA A 31 3.75 6.89 -15.21
N ARG A 32 4.94 7.41 -15.49
CA ARG A 32 5.20 8.86 -15.59
C ARG A 32 4.36 9.60 -16.65
N ASP A 33 3.95 8.88 -17.69
CA ASP A 33 3.11 9.45 -18.75
C ASP A 33 1.61 9.47 -18.35
N LEU A 34 1.26 8.83 -17.24
CA LEU A 34 -0.09 8.76 -16.68
C LEU A 34 -0.24 9.65 -15.46
N VAL A 35 0.77 9.68 -14.58
CA VAL A 35 0.75 10.39 -13.30
C VAL A 35 2.03 11.18 -13.12
N ASP A 36 1.91 12.47 -12.83
CA ASP A 36 3.04 13.29 -12.37
C ASP A 36 3.38 12.91 -10.93
N LEU A 37 4.47 12.15 -10.77
CA LEU A 37 4.91 11.62 -9.48
C LEU A 37 5.36 12.73 -8.51
N SER A 38 5.66 13.94 -8.98
CA SER A 38 5.99 15.08 -8.10
C SER A 38 4.80 15.58 -7.28
N ARG A 39 3.59 15.17 -7.64
CA ARG A 39 2.34 15.49 -6.94
C ARG A 39 2.00 14.49 -5.83
N LEU A 40 2.82 13.46 -5.66
CA LEU A 40 2.71 12.48 -4.58
C LEU A 40 3.73 12.79 -3.49
N GLY A 41 3.35 12.63 -2.23
CA GLY A 41 4.26 12.71 -1.08
C GLY A 41 5.22 11.53 -1.00
N ALA A 42 4.85 10.38 -1.57
CA ALA A 42 5.72 9.24 -1.82
C ALA A 42 5.12 8.31 -2.88
N MET A 43 5.97 7.56 -3.56
CA MET A 43 5.58 6.48 -4.45
C MET A 43 5.73 5.13 -3.75
N VAL A 44 4.66 4.34 -3.70
CA VAL A 44 4.67 2.93 -3.25
C VAL A 44 4.89 2.02 -4.46
N THR A 45 5.90 1.16 -4.40
CA THR A 45 6.23 0.25 -5.50
C THR A 45 5.16 -0.83 -5.71
N ASN A 46 5.20 -1.49 -6.85
CA ASN A 46 4.53 -2.77 -7.01
C ASN A 46 5.04 -3.75 -5.94
N PRO A 47 4.18 -4.71 -5.52
CA PRO A 47 4.56 -5.70 -4.52
C PRO A 47 5.80 -6.50 -4.92
N VAL A 48 6.76 -6.61 -4.00
CA VAL A 48 8.04 -7.31 -4.19
C VAL A 48 8.12 -8.48 -3.22
N SER A 49 8.44 -9.68 -3.72
CA SER A 49 8.74 -10.86 -2.91
C SER A 49 10.23 -11.21 -2.92
N LEU A 50 10.67 -12.04 -2.00
CA LEU A 50 12.08 -12.47 -1.91
C LEU A 50 12.50 -13.18 -3.21
N ALA A 51 11.70 -14.16 -3.65
CA ALA A 51 11.87 -14.87 -4.92
C ALA A 51 10.92 -14.33 -6.00
N PRO A 52 11.20 -14.57 -7.30
CA PRO A 52 10.29 -14.19 -8.38
C PRO A 52 8.90 -14.85 -8.24
N ARG A 53 7.85 -14.12 -8.66
CA ARG A 53 6.47 -14.63 -8.71
C ARG A 53 5.93 -14.53 -10.12
N SER A 54 5.30 -15.63 -10.57
CA SER A 54 4.57 -15.68 -11.84
C SER A 54 3.18 -15.05 -11.70
N PRO A 55 2.62 -14.54 -12.81
CA PRO A 55 1.24 -14.07 -12.84
C PRO A 55 0.25 -15.20 -12.51
N ALA A 56 -0.90 -14.82 -11.94
CA ALA A 56 -2.02 -15.74 -11.77
C ALA A 56 -2.49 -16.31 -13.12
N ARG A 57 -3.03 -17.52 -13.10
CA ARG A 57 -3.70 -18.15 -14.24
C ARG A 57 -5.15 -17.72 -14.32
N GLY A 58 -5.72 -17.75 -15.52
CA GLY A 58 -7.13 -17.38 -15.77
C GLY A 58 -7.38 -15.87 -15.86
N PRO A 59 -8.63 -15.45 -15.74
CA PRO A 59 -9.01 -14.03 -15.78
C PRO A 59 -8.36 -13.26 -14.66
N ARG A 60 -7.71 -12.14 -14.99
CA ARG A 60 -7.01 -11.31 -14.01
C ARG A 60 -7.83 -10.11 -13.55
N MET A 61 -8.85 -9.75 -14.30
CA MET A 61 -9.79 -8.69 -13.98
C MET A 61 -11.21 -9.17 -14.29
N LEU A 62 -12.11 -8.98 -13.32
CA LEU A 62 -13.54 -9.25 -13.46
C LEU A 62 -14.31 -8.03 -12.97
N GLU A 63 -15.24 -7.53 -13.79
CA GLU A 63 -16.03 -6.35 -13.49
C GLU A 63 -17.27 -6.70 -12.64
N PHE A 64 -17.69 -5.75 -11.79
CA PHE A 64 -18.97 -5.75 -11.10
C PHE A 64 -19.51 -4.31 -10.99
N PRO A 65 -20.80 -4.12 -10.71
CA PRO A 65 -21.36 -2.77 -10.56
C PRO A 65 -20.60 -1.95 -9.49
N GLY A 66 -19.95 -0.88 -9.92
CA GLY A 66 -19.21 0.02 -9.05
C GLY A 66 -17.74 -0.33 -8.83
N GLY A 67 -17.20 -1.32 -9.57
CA GLY A 67 -15.77 -1.67 -9.46
C GLY A 67 -15.35 -2.90 -10.24
N PHE A 68 -14.22 -3.43 -9.85
CA PHE A 68 -13.66 -4.64 -10.44
C PHE A 68 -12.83 -5.42 -9.42
N LEU A 69 -12.70 -6.72 -9.66
CA LEU A 69 -11.83 -7.62 -8.92
C LEU A 69 -10.52 -7.81 -9.69
N LEU A 70 -9.38 -7.65 -9.02
CA LEU A 70 -8.06 -7.98 -9.56
C LEU A 70 -7.52 -9.26 -8.95
N HIS A 71 -7.14 -10.19 -9.83
CA HIS A 71 -6.48 -11.46 -9.52
C HIS A 71 -5.17 -11.57 -10.30
N THR A 72 -4.16 -10.78 -9.95
CA THR A 72 -2.90 -10.73 -10.70
C THR A 72 -1.87 -11.77 -10.27
N GLY A 73 -1.95 -12.26 -9.01
CA GLY A 73 -0.92 -13.08 -8.38
C GLY A 73 0.32 -12.29 -7.95
N HIS A 74 0.29 -10.97 -8.08
CA HIS A 74 1.41 -10.04 -7.78
C HIS A 74 2.72 -10.46 -8.48
N PRO A 75 2.74 -10.56 -9.83
CA PRO A 75 3.95 -10.95 -10.55
C PRO A 75 5.06 -9.94 -10.32
N ASN A 76 6.24 -10.43 -9.98
CA ASN A 76 7.42 -9.60 -9.79
C ASN A 76 8.70 -10.41 -9.96
N PRO A 77 9.84 -9.78 -10.31
CA PRO A 77 11.08 -10.50 -10.59
C PRO A 77 11.89 -10.85 -9.32
N GLY A 78 11.33 -10.64 -8.13
CA GLY A 78 12.01 -10.83 -6.86
C GLY A 78 12.90 -9.65 -6.45
N LEU A 79 13.17 -9.54 -5.15
CA LEU A 79 13.85 -8.38 -4.55
C LEU A 79 15.22 -8.10 -5.20
N THR A 80 16.03 -9.14 -5.45
CA THR A 80 17.37 -8.97 -6.06
C THR A 80 17.28 -8.22 -7.39
N GLU A 81 16.36 -8.64 -8.23
CA GLU A 81 16.24 -8.08 -9.58
C GLU A 81 15.57 -6.71 -9.56
N VAL A 82 14.62 -6.48 -8.66
CA VAL A 82 14.04 -5.14 -8.45
C VAL A 82 15.13 -4.16 -8.05
N LEU A 83 15.96 -4.47 -7.06
CA LEU A 83 17.06 -3.62 -6.63
C LEU A 83 18.06 -3.36 -7.77
N ARG A 84 18.45 -4.41 -8.50
CA ARG A 84 19.38 -4.28 -9.63
C ARG A 84 18.86 -3.31 -10.72
N ARG A 85 17.56 -3.36 -11.02
CA ARG A 85 16.95 -2.58 -12.12
C ARG A 85 16.56 -1.17 -11.71
N HIS A 86 16.07 -0.98 -10.46
CA HIS A 86 15.32 0.21 -10.09
C HIS A 86 16.04 1.11 -9.08
N ARG A 87 17.00 0.62 -8.27
CA ARG A 87 17.70 1.43 -7.27
C ARG A 87 18.24 2.76 -7.82
N ARG A 88 18.94 2.73 -8.97
CA ARG A 88 19.49 3.96 -9.59
C ARG A 88 18.40 4.92 -10.09
N ARG A 89 17.22 4.42 -10.38
CA ARG A 89 16.06 5.24 -10.77
C ARG A 89 15.43 5.87 -9.54
N TRP A 90 15.35 5.13 -8.43
CA TRP A 90 14.83 5.65 -7.15
C TRP A 90 15.60 6.88 -6.69
N ALA A 91 16.93 6.91 -6.83
CA ALA A 91 17.76 8.09 -6.54
C ALA A 91 17.39 9.36 -7.33
N ARG A 92 16.60 9.23 -8.40
CA ARG A 92 16.17 10.33 -9.28
C ARG A 92 14.66 10.56 -9.27
N MET A 93 13.95 9.90 -8.37
CA MET A 93 12.50 10.08 -8.23
C MET A 93 12.20 11.46 -7.64
N PRO A 94 11.12 12.12 -8.10
CA PRO A 94 10.73 13.43 -7.58
C PRO A 94 10.11 13.35 -6.17
N CYS A 95 9.85 12.16 -5.65
CA CYS A 95 9.28 11.91 -4.34
C CYS A 95 9.95 10.68 -3.68
N PRO A 96 9.87 10.55 -2.34
CA PRO A 96 10.34 9.38 -1.61
C PRO A 96 9.76 8.06 -2.13
N VAL A 97 10.55 6.98 -2.03
CA VAL A 97 10.12 5.65 -2.46
C VAL A 97 9.85 4.74 -1.26
N ILE A 98 8.66 4.17 -1.22
CA ILE A 98 8.23 3.15 -0.27
C ILE A 98 8.24 1.80 -0.98
N VAL A 99 8.99 0.83 -0.48
CA VAL A 99 9.00 -0.52 -1.08
C VAL A 99 7.92 -1.38 -0.42
N HIS A 100 6.95 -1.85 -1.21
CA HIS A 100 5.93 -2.77 -0.72
C HIS A 100 6.45 -4.21 -0.74
N LEU A 101 6.55 -4.83 0.43
CA LEU A 101 7.01 -6.21 0.59
C LEU A 101 5.84 -7.20 0.65
N LEU A 102 5.98 -8.28 -0.09
CA LEU A 102 5.18 -9.49 0.03
C LEU A 102 6.04 -10.60 0.63
N ALA A 103 5.74 -11.01 1.84
CA ALA A 103 6.37 -12.14 2.50
C ALA A 103 5.30 -13.02 3.15
N GLN A 104 5.62 -14.28 3.37
CA GLN A 104 4.72 -15.24 4.01
C GLN A 104 5.15 -15.56 5.43
N THR A 105 6.42 -15.35 5.76
CA THR A 105 6.96 -15.63 7.10
C THR A 105 7.80 -14.46 7.62
N PRO A 106 7.93 -14.34 8.95
CA PRO A 106 8.82 -13.35 9.57
C PRO A 106 10.28 -13.45 9.11
N GLU A 107 10.77 -14.66 8.83
CA GLU A 107 12.14 -14.89 8.36
C GLU A 107 12.35 -14.34 6.94
N GLU A 108 11.35 -14.44 6.06
CA GLU A 108 11.40 -13.81 4.75
C GLU A 108 11.43 -12.29 4.88
N VAL A 109 10.57 -11.74 5.74
CA VAL A 109 10.52 -10.30 6.02
C VAL A 109 11.88 -9.81 6.51
N GLY A 110 12.47 -10.46 7.52
CA GLY A 110 13.79 -10.11 8.08
C GLY A 110 14.87 -10.06 7.01
N ARG A 111 14.99 -11.12 6.20
CA ARG A 111 15.96 -11.17 5.10
C ARG A 111 15.76 -10.07 4.04
N MET A 112 14.51 -9.69 3.77
CA MET A 112 14.22 -8.61 2.82
C MET A 112 14.52 -7.25 3.44
N ALA A 113 14.17 -7.05 4.71
CA ALA A 113 14.39 -5.83 5.46
C ALA A 113 15.90 -5.52 5.63
N GLU A 114 16.70 -6.50 6.00
CA GLU A 114 18.18 -6.39 6.10
C GLU A 114 18.80 -5.92 4.78
N ARG A 115 18.30 -6.44 3.65
CA ARG A 115 18.79 -6.04 2.33
C ARG A 115 18.40 -4.62 1.94
N LEU A 116 17.23 -4.15 2.42
CA LEU A 116 16.75 -2.79 2.17
C LEU A 116 17.41 -1.76 3.11
N GLU A 117 17.92 -2.18 4.25
CA GLU A 117 18.67 -1.30 5.15
C GLU A 117 19.87 -0.65 4.43
N ALA A 118 20.57 -1.42 3.60
CA ALA A 118 21.70 -0.93 2.80
C ALA A 118 21.32 -0.10 1.55
N VAL A 119 20.02 0.19 1.35
CA VAL A 119 19.51 0.91 0.16
C VAL A 119 19.02 2.29 0.58
N GLU A 120 19.89 3.31 0.49
CA GLU A 120 19.61 4.69 0.93
C GLU A 120 18.38 5.31 0.27
N GLU A 121 18.11 4.90 -0.97
CA GLU A 121 17.02 5.40 -1.79
C GLU A 121 15.62 4.95 -1.34
N VAL A 122 15.52 4.01 -0.40
CA VAL A 122 14.26 3.54 0.19
C VAL A 122 13.94 4.35 1.43
N ALA A 123 12.82 5.09 1.41
CA ALA A 123 12.40 5.95 2.53
C ALA A 123 11.66 5.17 3.63
N ALA A 124 10.84 4.18 3.25
CA ALA A 124 10.08 3.34 4.17
C ALA A 124 9.78 1.97 3.54
N ILE A 125 9.32 1.05 4.38
CA ILE A 125 8.82 -0.26 3.95
C ILE A 125 7.30 -0.31 4.22
N GLU A 126 6.52 -0.64 3.20
CA GLU A 126 5.13 -1.05 3.36
C GLU A 126 5.06 -2.57 3.35
N LEU A 127 4.63 -3.15 4.47
CA LEU A 127 4.56 -4.60 4.65
C LEU A 127 3.15 -5.10 4.36
N GLY A 128 2.97 -5.79 3.24
CA GLY A 128 1.70 -6.39 2.84
C GLY A 128 1.33 -7.59 3.72
N LEU A 129 0.44 -7.36 4.67
CA LEU A 129 -0.08 -8.37 5.57
C LEU A 129 -1.37 -8.96 4.99
N GLY A 130 -1.41 -10.28 4.87
CA GLY A 130 -2.58 -10.99 4.39
C GLY A 130 -3.59 -11.30 5.50
N GLU A 131 -4.47 -12.25 5.23
CA GLU A 131 -5.29 -12.88 6.27
C GLU A 131 -4.39 -13.74 7.13
N THR A 132 -4.19 -13.34 8.38
CA THR A 132 -3.32 -14.00 9.35
C THR A 132 -3.78 -13.64 10.77
N ASP A 133 -3.10 -14.16 11.76
CA ASP A 133 -3.38 -13.91 13.17
C ASP A 133 -2.53 -12.73 13.72
N PRO A 134 -2.94 -12.16 14.88
CA PRO A 134 -2.23 -11.02 15.47
C PRO A 134 -0.77 -11.32 15.87
N GLN A 135 -0.44 -12.56 16.21
CA GLN A 135 0.92 -12.93 16.61
C GLN A 135 1.84 -12.94 15.41
N THR A 136 1.38 -13.49 14.29
CA THR A 136 2.10 -13.46 13.01
C THR A 136 2.30 -12.03 12.51
N VAL A 137 1.27 -11.17 12.61
CA VAL A 137 1.40 -9.73 12.28
C VAL A 137 2.50 -9.08 13.10
N ALA A 138 2.47 -9.27 14.43
CA ALA A 138 3.48 -8.69 15.32
C ALA A 138 4.90 -9.19 15.00
N ALA A 139 5.06 -10.49 14.75
CA ALA A 139 6.34 -11.09 14.38
C ALA A 139 6.88 -10.53 13.05
N MET A 140 6.01 -10.36 12.04
CA MET A 140 6.37 -9.79 10.75
C MET A 140 6.80 -8.33 10.86
N VAL A 141 6.05 -7.50 11.61
CA VAL A 141 6.40 -6.09 11.84
C VAL A 141 7.72 -5.97 12.59
N THR A 142 7.93 -6.77 13.64
CA THR A 142 9.20 -6.82 14.38
C THR A 142 10.36 -7.21 13.47
N ALA A 143 10.20 -8.22 12.62
CA ALA A 143 11.22 -8.64 11.67
C ALA A 143 11.55 -7.56 10.62
N ALA A 144 10.53 -6.80 10.17
CA ALA A 144 10.73 -5.67 9.26
C ALA A 144 11.57 -4.54 9.88
N GLY A 145 11.55 -4.41 11.20
CA GLY A 145 12.37 -3.46 11.96
C GLY A 145 13.88 -3.61 11.74
N ALA A 146 14.35 -4.75 11.24
CA ALA A 146 15.77 -4.95 10.86
C ALA A 146 16.24 -3.94 9.78
N SER A 147 15.33 -3.36 8.99
CA SER A 147 15.64 -2.30 8.04
C SER A 147 15.95 -0.95 8.68
N GLN A 148 15.60 -0.76 9.95
CA GLN A 148 15.68 0.50 10.70
C GLN A 148 14.92 1.67 10.05
N ARG A 149 14.05 1.39 9.08
CA ARG A 149 13.20 2.34 8.36
C ARG A 149 11.78 2.34 8.93
N PRO A 150 10.99 3.40 8.72
CA PRO A 150 9.57 3.39 9.07
C PRO A 150 8.84 2.21 8.41
N ILE A 151 8.11 1.45 9.22
CA ILE A 151 7.32 0.30 8.75
C ILE A 151 5.85 0.70 8.70
N ILE A 152 5.26 0.60 7.53
CA ILE A 152 3.83 0.79 7.29
C ILE A 152 3.19 -0.61 7.21
N ALA A 153 2.35 -0.96 8.16
CA ALA A 153 1.64 -2.23 8.14
C ALA A 153 0.40 -2.12 7.25
N HIS A 154 0.44 -2.74 6.06
CA HIS A 154 -0.66 -2.70 5.10
C HIS A 154 -1.62 -3.86 5.34
N LEU A 155 -2.85 -3.55 5.75
CA LEU A 155 -3.92 -4.50 6.08
C LEU A 155 -5.07 -4.38 5.05
N PRO A 156 -5.63 -5.49 4.56
CA PRO A 156 -6.85 -5.44 3.77
C PRO A 156 -8.02 -4.87 4.58
N LEU A 157 -8.89 -4.12 3.96
CA LEU A 157 -10.17 -3.72 4.57
C LEU A 157 -10.92 -4.97 5.04
N GLY A 158 -11.47 -4.92 6.26
CA GLY A 158 -12.15 -6.06 6.87
C GLY A 158 -11.25 -6.98 7.72
N SER A 159 -9.95 -6.72 7.82
CA SER A 159 -9.00 -7.53 8.61
C SER A 159 -9.22 -7.49 10.12
N GLY A 160 -10.09 -6.61 10.62
CA GLY A 160 -10.37 -6.46 12.03
C GLY A 160 -9.36 -5.61 12.81
N ALA A 161 -9.84 -4.97 13.88
CA ALA A 161 -9.04 -4.04 14.69
C ALA A 161 -7.87 -4.72 15.41
N GLN A 162 -7.98 -6.00 15.73
CA GLN A 162 -6.95 -6.74 16.47
C GLN A 162 -5.62 -6.82 15.69
N LEU A 163 -5.67 -6.94 14.36
CA LEU A 163 -4.45 -6.98 13.54
C LEU A 163 -3.78 -5.59 13.51
N ALA A 164 -4.57 -4.52 13.36
CA ALA A 164 -4.05 -3.14 13.42
C ALA A 164 -3.40 -2.83 14.77
N GLN A 165 -4.05 -3.21 15.88
CA GLN A 165 -3.48 -3.05 17.22
C GLN A 165 -2.22 -3.89 17.43
N ALA A 166 -2.17 -5.11 16.89
CA ALA A 166 -0.97 -5.95 16.98
C ALA A 166 0.20 -5.31 16.20
N ALA A 167 -0.05 -4.79 14.99
CA ALA A 167 0.96 -4.10 14.20
C ALA A 167 1.46 -2.83 14.91
N ALA A 168 0.56 -2.00 15.45
CA ALA A 168 0.92 -0.79 16.18
C ALA A 168 1.78 -1.09 17.41
N ARG A 169 1.38 -2.09 18.23
CA ARG A 169 2.17 -2.52 19.41
C ARG A 169 3.52 -3.12 19.04
N ALA A 170 3.64 -3.71 17.86
CA ALA A 170 4.91 -4.26 17.35
C ALA A 170 5.85 -3.19 16.75
N GLY A 171 5.44 -1.91 16.74
CA GLY A 171 6.26 -0.78 16.31
C GLY A 171 6.02 -0.35 14.85
N ALA A 172 4.87 -0.67 14.24
CA ALA A 172 4.51 -0.08 12.97
C ALA A 172 4.39 1.45 13.11
N ALA A 173 5.06 2.20 12.23
CA ALA A 173 5.03 3.66 12.21
C ALA A 173 3.69 4.20 11.65
N ALA A 174 2.97 3.39 10.86
CA ALA A 174 1.63 3.67 10.37
C ALA A 174 0.89 2.37 10.01
N ILE A 175 -0.44 2.45 9.94
CA ILE A 175 -1.29 1.40 9.38
C ILE A 175 -1.87 1.90 8.06
N ALA A 176 -1.64 1.17 6.96
CA ALA A 176 -2.31 1.43 5.69
C ALA A 176 -3.48 0.44 5.50
N LEU A 177 -4.62 0.97 5.07
CA LEU A 177 -5.80 0.18 4.73
C LEU A 177 -5.88 0.02 3.21
N GLY A 178 -5.79 -1.21 2.74
CA GLY A 178 -5.81 -1.53 1.32
C GLY A 178 -7.12 -2.18 0.85
N ALA A 179 -7.20 -2.43 -0.44
CA ALA A 179 -8.35 -3.04 -1.09
C ALA A 179 -8.80 -4.33 -0.39
N PRO A 180 -10.11 -4.50 -0.11
CA PRO A 180 -10.64 -5.70 0.53
C PRO A 180 -10.52 -6.91 -0.39
N ARG A 181 -10.54 -8.10 0.19
CA ARG A 181 -10.64 -9.34 -0.56
C ARG A 181 -12.09 -9.62 -0.95
N GLY A 182 -12.26 -10.28 -2.08
CA GLY A 182 -13.57 -10.72 -2.55
C GLY A 182 -13.45 -11.84 -3.58
N ALA A 183 -14.59 -12.28 -4.07
CA ALA A 183 -14.68 -13.34 -5.08
C ALA A 183 -15.79 -13.04 -6.09
N LEU A 184 -15.56 -13.40 -7.34
CA LEU A 184 -16.54 -13.32 -8.43
C LEU A 184 -16.45 -14.59 -9.29
N PRO A 185 -17.57 -15.03 -9.90
CA PRO A 185 -17.53 -16.08 -10.90
C PRO A 185 -16.88 -15.54 -12.18
N ASP A 186 -16.01 -16.33 -12.81
CA ASP A 186 -15.55 -16.07 -14.17
C ASP A 186 -16.63 -16.44 -15.21
N PRO A 187 -16.42 -16.13 -16.49
CA PRO A 187 -17.38 -16.52 -17.55
C PRO A 187 -17.63 -18.02 -17.67
N GLY A 188 -16.75 -18.87 -17.15
CA GLY A 188 -16.90 -20.33 -17.07
C GLY A 188 -17.58 -20.81 -15.79
N GLY A 189 -17.94 -19.91 -14.88
CA GLY A 189 -18.58 -20.21 -13.60
C GLY A 189 -17.61 -20.59 -12.46
N ALA A 190 -16.30 -20.57 -12.70
CA ALA A 190 -15.32 -20.82 -11.65
C ALA A 190 -15.17 -19.58 -10.76
N ILE A 191 -15.04 -19.79 -9.45
CA ILE A 191 -14.87 -18.71 -8.48
C ILE A 191 -13.43 -18.21 -8.48
N VAL A 192 -13.26 -16.94 -8.80
CA VAL A 192 -11.96 -16.22 -8.77
C VAL A 192 -11.91 -15.34 -7.53
N HIS A 193 -10.88 -15.55 -6.70
CA HIS A 193 -10.61 -14.74 -5.53
C HIS A 193 -9.59 -13.66 -5.85
N GLY A 194 -9.83 -12.43 -5.39
CA GLY A 194 -8.94 -11.30 -5.65
C GLY A 194 -9.14 -10.14 -4.71
N ARG A 195 -8.65 -8.97 -5.12
CA ARG A 195 -8.87 -7.70 -4.42
C ARG A 195 -9.91 -6.87 -5.17
N LEU A 196 -10.81 -6.23 -4.41
CA LEU A 196 -11.89 -5.41 -4.96
C LEU A 196 -11.47 -3.94 -5.01
N TYR A 197 -11.65 -3.32 -6.15
CA TYR A 197 -11.36 -1.91 -6.41
C TYR A 197 -12.59 -1.20 -6.96
N GLY A 198 -12.60 0.13 -6.88
CA GLY A 198 -13.66 0.98 -7.41
C GLY A 198 -14.43 1.70 -6.32
N HIS A 199 -15.26 2.66 -6.72
CA HIS A 199 -15.99 3.58 -5.82
C HIS A 199 -16.93 2.86 -4.84
N ALA A 200 -17.42 1.65 -5.17
CA ALA A 200 -18.27 0.86 -4.29
C ALA A 200 -17.56 0.46 -2.96
N MET A 201 -16.22 0.57 -2.88
CA MET A 201 -15.47 0.27 -1.66
C MET A 201 -15.45 1.42 -0.66
N LEU A 202 -15.77 2.65 -1.08
CA LEU A 202 -15.66 3.86 -0.25
C LEU A 202 -16.42 3.77 1.08
N PRO A 203 -17.71 3.33 1.15
CA PRO A 203 -18.44 3.29 2.41
C PRO A 203 -17.79 2.36 3.44
N THR A 204 -17.30 1.20 2.99
CA THR A 204 -16.62 0.22 3.86
C THR A 204 -15.27 0.75 4.33
N ALA A 205 -14.52 1.42 3.46
CA ALA A 205 -13.26 2.04 3.80
C ALA A 205 -13.42 3.17 4.83
N LEU A 206 -14.40 4.04 4.63
CA LEU A 206 -14.70 5.14 5.53
C LEU A 206 -15.12 4.64 6.94
N GLN A 207 -15.93 3.59 6.99
CA GLN A 207 -16.29 2.94 8.25
C GLN A 207 -15.05 2.37 8.96
N ALA A 208 -14.17 1.68 8.25
CA ALA A 208 -12.95 1.11 8.81
C ALA A 208 -12.02 2.19 9.37
N VAL A 209 -11.80 3.29 8.65
CA VAL A 209 -11.01 4.44 9.12
C VAL A 209 -11.62 5.02 10.40
N THR A 210 -12.93 5.30 10.42
CA THR A 210 -13.63 5.87 11.58
C THR A 210 -13.50 4.97 12.82
N GLN A 211 -13.53 3.67 12.65
CA GLN A 211 -13.37 2.70 13.74
C GLN A 211 -11.92 2.64 14.23
N LEU A 212 -10.97 2.47 13.32
CA LEU A 212 -9.57 2.26 13.66
C LEU A 212 -8.90 3.52 14.22
N ALA A 213 -9.28 4.72 13.78
CA ALA A 213 -8.78 5.98 14.31
C ALA A 213 -9.00 6.16 15.83
N ARG A 214 -9.92 5.40 16.42
CA ARG A 214 -10.19 5.37 17.87
C ARG A 214 -9.50 4.24 18.62
N LEU A 215 -8.88 3.32 17.91
CA LEU A 215 -8.38 2.05 18.45
C LEU A 215 -6.87 1.88 18.33
N VAL A 216 -6.22 2.68 17.51
CA VAL A 216 -4.76 2.66 17.31
C VAL A 216 -4.19 4.06 17.51
N ASP A 217 -3.01 4.14 18.13
CA ASP A 217 -2.34 5.41 18.43
C ASP A 217 -1.39 5.85 17.29
N CYS A 218 -1.15 4.98 16.30
CA CYS A 218 -0.33 5.32 15.15
C CYS A 218 -1.15 5.87 13.97
N PRO A 219 -0.55 6.68 13.08
CA PRO A 219 -1.21 7.24 11.92
C PRO A 219 -1.88 6.19 11.03
N LEU A 220 -3.07 6.51 10.50
CA LEU A 220 -3.78 5.71 9.50
C LEU A 220 -3.57 6.30 8.11
N ILE A 221 -3.24 5.45 7.14
CA ILE A 221 -3.20 5.76 5.71
C ILE A 221 -4.42 5.09 5.08
N ALA A 222 -5.39 5.89 4.62
CA ALA A 222 -6.64 5.36 4.09
C ALA A 222 -6.51 5.03 2.60
N GLY A 223 -7.03 3.86 2.21
CA GLY A 223 -7.21 3.43 0.82
C GLY A 223 -8.55 2.74 0.62
N GLY A 224 -8.92 2.52 -0.63
CA GLY A 224 -10.13 1.81 -1.04
C GLY A 224 -11.29 2.71 -1.47
N GLY A 225 -11.52 2.75 -2.77
CA GLY A 225 -12.67 3.44 -3.37
C GLY A 225 -12.62 4.97 -3.39
N ILE A 226 -11.46 5.56 -3.17
CA ILE A 226 -11.26 7.02 -3.15
C ILE A 226 -11.05 7.49 -4.59
N THR A 227 -12.12 7.94 -5.25
CA THR A 227 -12.14 8.33 -6.66
C THR A 227 -12.33 9.83 -6.87
N SER A 228 -12.38 10.62 -5.81
CA SER A 228 -12.51 12.07 -5.87
C SER A 228 -11.80 12.75 -4.72
N ARG A 229 -11.51 14.03 -4.86
CA ARG A 229 -10.96 14.87 -3.80
C ARG A 229 -11.88 14.90 -2.57
N GLN A 230 -13.18 15.03 -2.78
CA GLN A 230 -14.17 15.01 -1.70
C GLN A 230 -14.12 13.71 -0.89
N ALA A 231 -13.95 12.56 -1.56
CA ALA A 231 -13.79 11.28 -0.87
C ALA A 231 -12.50 11.22 -0.04
N ALA A 232 -11.39 11.77 -0.56
CA ALA A 232 -10.14 11.88 0.18
C ALA A 232 -10.27 12.77 1.42
N GLU A 233 -10.93 13.92 1.29
CA GLU A 233 -11.20 14.84 2.39
C GLU A 233 -12.09 14.20 3.47
N ALA A 234 -13.09 13.42 3.07
CA ALA A 234 -13.93 12.66 4.00
C ALA A 234 -13.11 11.63 4.81
N MET A 235 -12.14 10.95 4.18
CA MET A 235 -11.23 10.04 4.89
C MET A 235 -10.34 10.76 5.90
N LEU A 236 -9.79 11.94 5.53
CA LEU A 236 -9.00 12.75 6.46
C LEU A 236 -9.86 13.24 7.64
N ALA A 237 -11.08 13.70 7.38
CA ALA A 237 -12.03 14.11 8.41
C ALA A 237 -12.45 12.94 9.34
N ALA A 238 -12.45 11.71 8.83
CA ALA A 238 -12.73 10.50 9.60
C ALA A 238 -11.56 10.04 10.50
N GLY A 239 -10.38 10.65 10.36
CA GLY A 239 -9.19 10.36 11.17
C GLY A 239 -8.02 9.73 10.43
N ALA A 240 -8.05 9.64 9.10
CA ALA A 240 -6.86 9.28 8.34
C ALA A 240 -5.83 10.42 8.39
N ALA A 241 -4.56 10.07 8.46
CA ALA A 241 -3.44 11.01 8.39
C ALA A 241 -2.89 11.19 6.97
N ALA A 242 -3.10 10.19 6.11
CA ALA A 242 -2.72 10.21 4.70
C ALA A 242 -3.65 9.32 3.86
N ILE A 243 -3.54 9.44 2.54
CA ILE A 243 -4.38 8.73 1.56
C ILE A 243 -3.51 7.92 0.59
N GLN A 244 -3.95 6.70 0.31
CA GLN A 244 -3.45 5.89 -0.81
C GLN A 244 -4.49 5.82 -1.92
N PHE A 245 -4.21 6.44 -3.05
CA PHE A 245 -5.05 6.34 -4.25
C PHE A 245 -4.78 5.02 -4.99
N ASP A 246 -5.85 4.35 -5.38
CA ASP A 246 -5.78 3.10 -6.13
C ASP A 246 -6.13 3.28 -7.63
N SER A 247 -7.15 2.60 -8.12
CA SER A 247 -7.51 2.53 -9.53
C SER A 247 -7.87 3.87 -10.19
N VAL A 248 -8.22 4.89 -9.43
CA VAL A 248 -8.46 6.24 -9.95
C VAL A 248 -7.23 6.80 -10.68
N LEU A 249 -6.02 6.40 -10.25
CA LEU A 249 -4.77 6.79 -10.90
C LEU A 249 -4.62 6.24 -12.33
N TRP A 250 -5.38 5.22 -12.71
CA TRP A 250 -5.39 4.66 -14.06
C TRP A 250 -6.41 5.31 -14.97
N THR A 251 -7.50 5.85 -14.40
CA THR A 251 -8.65 6.33 -15.16
C THR A 251 -8.75 7.85 -15.16
N GLU A 252 -8.67 8.47 -13.99
CA GLU A 252 -8.88 9.91 -13.80
C GLU A 252 -7.94 10.45 -12.71
N PRO A 253 -6.59 10.42 -12.90
CA PRO A 253 -5.65 10.86 -11.87
C PRO A 253 -5.86 12.31 -11.45
N GLU A 254 -6.29 13.18 -12.36
CA GLU A 254 -6.57 14.59 -12.09
C GLU A 254 -7.72 14.79 -11.11
N ALA A 255 -8.70 13.90 -11.07
CA ALA A 255 -9.82 13.96 -10.12
C ALA A 255 -9.37 13.96 -8.64
N VAL A 256 -8.16 13.49 -8.37
CA VAL A 256 -7.63 13.38 -7.00
C VAL A 256 -6.32 14.15 -6.80
N LEU A 257 -5.56 14.42 -7.86
CA LEU A 257 -4.25 15.06 -7.78
C LEU A 257 -4.25 16.56 -8.13
N GLU A 258 -5.30 17.12 -8.75
CA GLU A 258 -5.36 18.55 -9.02
C GLU A 258 -5.24 19.37 -7.73
N SER A 259 -4.38 20.40 -7.78
CA SER A 259 -4.41 21.41 -6.73
C SER A 259 -5.76 22.12 -6.77
N PRO A 260 -6.36 22.50 -5.61
CA PRO A 260 -7.53 23.38 -5.64
C PRO A 260 -7.18 24.59 -6.50
N THR A 261 -7.94 24.82 -7.56
CA THR A 261 -7.87 26.09 -8.27
C THR A 261 -8.15 27.19 -7.24
N ALA A 262 -7.17 28.06 -7.06
CA ALA A 262 -7.24 29.20 -6.16
C ALA A 262 -8.42 30.12 -6.52
#